data_391d879d39f36eac3470614572e877a1
#
_entry.id   391d879d39f36eac3470614572e877a1
#
_cell.length_a   1.000
_cell.length_b   1.000
_cell.length_c   1.000
_cell.angle_alpha   90.00
_cell.angle_beta   90.00
_cell.angle_gamma   90.00
#
_symmetry.space_group_name_H-M   'P 1'
#
loop_
_entity.id
_entity.type
_entity.pdbx_description
1 polymer ?
#
loop_
_entity_poly.entity_id
_entity_poly.type
_entity_poly.pdbx_seq_one_letter_code
_entity_poly.pdbx_strand_id
1 'polypeptide(L)'
;MDEVEATFAAIGDDRTRDEARRLDAIFREATGYAPRLWSGTVGYGAYDYVYDSGRSGTWFATGFRPGKRRHSIHVMPGYAAFPDIAARLGKHTRGKGCWYVNRLADVDEAVLAELIAAGVADLDAHWPVRPA
;
A
#
# COMPACT_ATOMS: atom_id res chain seq x y z
N MET A 1 -11.94 0.92 19.64
CA MET A 1 -11.73 0.98 18.17
C MET A 1 -10.43 1.71 17.93
N ASP A 2 -9.50 1.09 17.19
CA ASP A 2 -8.24 1.77 16.90
C ASP A 2 -8.40 2.83 15.79
N GLU A 3 -7.36 3.61 15.56
CA GLU A 3 -7.40 4.73 14.62
C GLU A 3 -7.66 4.28 13.18
N VAL A 4 -7.16 3.10 12.79
CA VAL A 4 -7.32 2.56 11.44
C VAL A 4 -8.78 2.14 11.22
N GLU A 5 -9.34 1.38 12.15
CA GLU A 5 -10.76 0.97 12.06
C GLU A 5 -11.70 2.18 12.13
N ALA A 6 -11.38 3.17 12.95
CA ALA A 6 -12.14 4.42 13.00
C ALA A 6 -12.12 5.14 11.65
N THR A 7 -10.99 5.13 10.95
CA THR A 7 -10.87 5.71 9.62
C THR A 7 -11.77 4.98 8.62
N PHE A 8 -11.79 3.65 8.63
CA PHE A 8 -12.68 2.88 7.75
C PHE A 8 -14.15 3.12 8.09
N ALA A 9 -14.51 3.10 9.36
CA ALA A 9 -15.88 3.33 9.80
C ALA A 9 -16.40 4.71 9.38
N ALA A 10 -15.54 5.70 9.25
CA ALA A 10 -15.90 7.05 8.84
C ALA A 10 -16.14 7.20 7.33
N ILE A 11 -15.77 6.21 6.52
CA ILE A 11 -16.04 6.23 5.08
C ILE A 11 -17.55 6.10 4.84
N GLY A 12 -18.14 7.12 4.20
CA GLY A 12 -19.57 7.17 4.00
C GLY A 12 -20.09 6.27 2.88
N ASP A 13 -19.26 5.97 1.89
CA ASP A 13 -19.63 5.12 0.77
C ASP A 13 -19.44 3.64 1.14
N ASP A 14 -20.51 2.85 1.09
CA ASP A 14 -20.50 1.45 1.54
C ASP A 14 -19.47 0.60 0.76
N ARG A 15 -19.44 0.75 -0.57
CA ARG A 15 -18.51 -0.01 -1.40
C ARG A 15 -17.06 0.36 -1.06
N THR A 16 -16.76 1.65 -0.97
CA THR A 16 -15.42 2.11 -0.63
C THR A 16 -14.96 1.59 0.74
N ARG A 17 -15.88 1.63 1.72
CA ARG A 17 -15.60 1.13 3.07
C ARG A 17 -15.30 -0.37 3.06
N ASP A 18 -16.12 -1.16 2.36
CA ASP A 18 -15.94 -2.61 2.28
C ASP A 18 -14.63 -2.95 1.56
N GLU A 19 -14.32 -2.24 0.48
CA GLU A 19 -13.05 -2.43 -0.25
C GLU A 19 -11.83 -2.03 0.59
N ALA A 20 -11.95 -0.96 1.38
CA ALA A 20 -10.88 -0.55 2.30
C ALA A 20 -10.56 -1.64 3.31
N ARG A 21 -11.61 -2.28 3.88
CA ARG A 21 -11.42 -3.38 4.82
C ARG A 21 -10.83 -4.62 4.15
N ARG A 22 -11.23 -4.89 2.91
CA ARG A 22 -10.64 -5.98 2.15
C ARG A 22 -9.19 -5.72 1.81
N LEU A 23 -8.84 -4.50 1.41
CA LEU A 23 -7.45 -4.10 1.18
C LEU A 23 -6.60 -4.27 2.44
N ASP A 24 -7.12 -3.86 3.59
CA ASP A 24 -6.43 -4.06 4.87
C ASP A 24 -6.10 -5.54 5.08
N ALA A 25 -7.05 -6.44 4.84
CA ALA A 25 -6.82 -7.87 4.98
C ALA A 25 -5.72 -8.37 4.02
N ILE A 26 -5.74 -7.92 2.78
CA ILE A 26 -4.73 -8.27 1.78
C ILE A 26 -3.34 -7.81 2.20
N PHE A 27 -3.22 -6.55 2.67
CA PHE A 27 -1.95 -5.99 3.12
C PHE A 27 -1.40 -6.70 4.36
N ARG A 28 -2.26 -7.00 5.34
CA ARG A 28 -1.84 -7.74 6.54
C ARG A 28 -1.29 -9.13 6.18
N GLU A 29 -1.98 -9.81 5.29
CA GLU A 29 -1.57 -11.14 4.85
C GLU A 29 -0.26 -11.10 4.04
N ALA A 30 -0.14 -10.15 3.12
CA ALA A 30 1.03 -10.03 2.25
C ALA A 30 2.29 -9.58 3.01
N THR A 31 2.14 -8.73 4.03
CA THR A 31 3.27 -8.14 4.75
C THR A 31 3.56 -8.78 6.10
N GLY A 32 2.55 -9.31 6.76
CA GLY A 32 2.66 -9.77 8.15
C GLY A 32 2.69 -8.65 9.18
N TYR A 33 2.50 -7.39 8.76
CA TYR A 33 2.53 -6.23 9.64
C TYR A 33 1.13 -5.73 9.97
N ALA A 34 0.97 -5.17 11.17
CA ALA A 34 -0.25 -4.46 11.55
C ALA A 34 -0.25 -3.05 10.94
N PRO A 35 -1.44 -2.52 10.58
CA PRO A 35 -1.53 -1.18 10.00
C PRO A 35 -1.39 -0.06 11.02
N ARG A 36 -0.93 1.09 10.55
CA ARG A 36 -0.95 2.36 11.27
C ARG A 36 -1.32 3.48 10.30
N LEU A 37 -1.82 4.60 10.83
CA LEU A 37 -2.05 5.78 10.01
C LEU A 37 -0.79 6.63 9.88
N TRP A 38 -0.48 7.03 8.65
CA TRP A 38 0.64 7.89 8.28
C TRP A 38 0.09 9.03 7.43
N SER A 39 -0.23 10.15 8.07
CA SER A 39 -0.80 11.32 7.38
C SER A 39 -2.01 10.96 6.49
N GLY A 40 -2.92 10.15 7.01
CA GLY A 40 -4.13 9.72 6.30
C GLY A 40 -3.97 8.48 5.42
N THR A 41 -2.77 7.95 5.28
CA THR A 41 -2.50 6.70 4.56
C THR A 41 -2.42 5.55 5.55
N VAL A 42 -3.04 4.42 5.21
CA VAL A 42 -2.94 3.20 6.00
C VAL A 42 -1.65 2.50 5.59
N GLY A 43 -0.66 2.49 6.47
CA GLY A 43 0.67 1.97 6.18
C GLY A 43 1.03 0.74 6.99
N TYR A 44 1.91 -0.08 6.42
CA TYR A 44 2.35 -1.37 6.97
C TYR A 44 3.87 -1.41 6.96
N GLY A 45 4.45 -1.68 8.13
CA GLY A 45 5.89 -1.66 8.28
C GLY A 45 6.46 -0.25 8.21
N ALA A 46 7.74 -0.13 8.49
CA ALA A 46 8.44 1.15 8.45
C ALA A 46 9.88 0.95 8.00
N TYR A 47 10.47 2.00 7.47
CA TYR A 47 11.89 2.03 7.15
C TYR A 47 12.46 3.41 7.44
N ASP A 48 13.75 3.45 7.73
CA ASP A 48 14.47 4.70 7.97
C ASP A 48 15.29 5.01 6.72
N TYR A 49 15.05 6.17 6.13
CA TYR A 49 15.75 6.60 4.94
C TYR A 49 16.80 7.67 5.26
N VAL A 50 17.89 7.64 4.51
CA VAL A 50 18.93 8.68 4.57
C VAL A 50 19.32 9.01 3.13
N TYR A 51 19.07 10.26 2.73
CA TYR A 51 19.44 10.72 1.40
C TYR A 51 20.86 11.27 1.38
N ASP A 52 21.45 11.35 0.18
CA ASP A 52 22.80 11.90 -0.03
C ASP A 52 22.93 13.34 0.50
N SER A 53 21.82 14.09 0.49
CA SER A 53 21.77 15.45 1.04
C SER A 53 21.90 15.50 2.57
N GLY A 54 21.90 14.34 3.25
CA GLY A 54 21.86 14.25 4.69
C GLY A 54 20.46 14.26 5.30
N ARG A 55 19.44 14.46 4.48
CA ARG A 55 18.05 14.40 4.94
C ARG A 55 17.68 12.97 5.32
N SER A 56 17.09 12.79 6.49
CA SER A 56 16.68 11.49 6.99
C SER A 56 15.27 11.53 7.57
N GLY A 57 14.67 10.37 7.76
CA GLY A 57 13.36 10.24 8.37
C GLY A 57 12.90 8.80 8.39
N THR A 58 11.68 8.59 8.87
CA THR A 58 11.03 7.29 8.92
C THR A 58 9.70 7.38 8.16
N TRP A 59 9.39 6.36 7.36
CA TRP A 59 8.16 6.31 6.58
C TRP A 59 7.60 4.89 6.55
N PHE A 60 6.35 4.74 6.12
CA PHE A 60 5.76 3.41 5.97
C PHE A 60 6.40 2.67 4.78
N ALA A 61 6.48 1.33 4.89
CA ALA A 61 7.08 0.51 3.85
C ALA A 61 6.15 0.31 2.66
N THR A 62 4.86 0.09 2.91
CA THR A 62 3.83 -0.04 1.89
C THR A 62 2.49 0.37 2.50
N GLY A 63 1.52 0.68 1.68
CA GLY A 63 0.23 1.08 2.21
C GLY A 63 -0.77 1.46 1.13
N PHE A 64 -1.94 1.93 1.58
CA PHE A 64 -2.96 2.38 0.66
C PHE A 64 -3.78 3.52 1.24
N ARG A 65 -4.37 4.28 0.35
CA ARG A 65 -5.33 5.31 0.70
C ARG A 65 -6.63 5.02 -0.05
N PRO A 66 -7.70 4.63 0.66
CA PRO A 66 -8.97 4.33 -0.01
C PRO A 66 -9.62 5.59 -0.53
N GLY A 67 -10.31 5.48 -1.65
CA GLY A 67 -11.04 6.59 -2.24
C GLY A 67 -12.23 6.10 -3.06
N LYS A 68 -13.27 6.92 -3.12
CA LYS A 68 -14.51 6.56 -3.82
C LYS A 68 -14.29 6.36 -5.31
N ARG A 69 -13.42 7.16 -5.92
CA ARG A 69 -13.10 7.05 -7.35
C ARG A 69 -12.03 6.01 -7.61
N ARG A 70 -11.03 5.96 -6.74
CA ARG A 70 -9.91 5.04 -6.88
C ARG A 70 -9.18 4.89 -5.55
N HIS A 71 -8.58 3.75 -5.37
CA HIS A 71 -7.65 3.49 -4.28
C HIS A 71 -6.23 3.77 -4.75
N SER A 72 -5.43 4.38 -3.90
CA SER A 72 -4.01 4.61 -4.17
C SER A 72 -3.22 3.56 -3.41
N ILE A 73 -2.49 2.70 -4.12
CA ILE A 73 -1.63 1.67 -3.55
C ILE A 73 -0.19 2.17 -3.63
N HIS A 74 0.45 2.31 -2.49
CA HIS A 74 1.82 2.82 -2.41
C HIS A 74 2.81 1.68 -2.44
N VAL A 75 3.68 1.67 -3.46
CA VAL A 75 4.73 0.67 -3.64
C VAL A 75 6.07 1.40 -3.62
N MET A 76 6.79 1.27 -2.52
CA MET A 76 8.09 1.91 -2.33
C MET A 76 9.21 0.98 -2.81
N PRO A 77 10.33 1.52 -3.23
CA PRO A 77 10.68 2.93 -3.35
C PRO A 77 10.12 3.63 -4.59
N GLY A 78 9.32 2.96 -5.42
CA GLY A 78 8.58 3.56 -6.52
C GLY A 78 9.27 3.56 -7.87
N TYR A 79 10.49 3.07 -7.97
CA TYR A 79 11.21 3.02 -9.26
C TYR A 79 11.24 1.63 -9.90
N ALA A 80 10.87 0.58 -9.19
CA ALA A 80 10.74 -0.74 -9.77
C ALA A 80 9.45 -0.82 -10.60
N ALA A 81 9.52 -1.36 -11.81
CA ALA A 81 8.39 -1.36 -12.73
C ALA A 81 7.48 -2.59 -12.61
N PHE A 82 8.01 -3.71 -12.14
CA PHE A 82 7.27 -4.98 -12.01
C PHE A 82 6.39 -5.28 -13.24
N PRO A 83 6.96 -5.33 -14.47
CA PRO A 83 6.15 -5.43 -15.68
C PRO A 83 5.32 -6.73 -15.77
N ASP A 84 5.84 -7.84 -15.27
CA ASP A 84 5.13 -9.11 -15.25
C ASP A 84 3.92 -9.04 -14.32
N ILE A 85 4.09 -8.49 -13.13
CA ILE A 85 3.00 -8.33 -12.17
C ILE A 85 1.96 -7.36 -12.73
N ALA A 86 2.39 -6.23 -13.31
CA ALA A 86 1.51 -5.26 -13.92
C ALA A 86 0.63 -5.89 -15.01
N ALA A 87 1.21 -6.76 -15.83
CA ALA A 87 0.50 -7.44 -16.91
C ALA A 87 -0.61 -8.39 -16.40
N ARG A 88 -0.46 -8.93 -15.19
CA ARG A 88 -1.40 -9.89 -14.60
C ARG A 88 -2.40 -9.25 -13.63
N LEU A 89 -2.15 -8.01 -13.19
CA LEU A 89 -2.93 -7.38 -12.13
C LEU A 89 -4.37 -7.09 -12.54
N GLY A 90 -4.57 -6.63 -13.76
CA GLY A 90 -5.86 -6.15 -14.24
C GLY A 90 -5.86 -4.64 -14.45
N LYS A 91 -7.04 -4.04 -14.46
CA LYS A 91 -7.21 -2.62 -14.79
C LYS A 91 -6.63 -1.73 -13.69
N HIS A 92 -5.63 -0.94 -14.05
CA HIS A 92 -4.99 0.03 -13.13
C HIS A 92 -4.30 1.12 -13.94
N THR A 93 -3.95 2.20 -13.24
CA THR A 93 -3.04 3.22 -13.78
C THR A 93 -1.89 3.40 -12.80
N ARG A 94 -0.81 4.04 -13.23
CA ARG A 94 0.38 4.22 -12.40
C ARG A 94 0.81 5.67 -12.33
N GLY A 95 1.15 6.11 -11.12
CA GLY A 95 1.95 7.28 -10.87
C GLY A 95 3.37 6.87 -10.48
N LYS A 96 4.15 7.80 -9.96
CA LYS A 96 5.57 7.55 -9.66
C LYS A 96 5.79 6.54 -8.53
N GLY A 97 5.04 6.61 -7.46
CA GLY A 97 5.13 5.68 -6.32
C GLY A 97 3.78 5.06 -5.98
N CYS A 98 2.80 5.21 -6.85
CA CYS A 98 1.44 4.76 -6.61
C CYS A 98 0.90 3.96 -7.76
N TRP A 99 0.12 2.95 -7.43
CA TRP A 99 -0.67 2.18 -8.38
C TRP A 99 -2.13 2.47 -8.05
N TYR A 100 -2.89 2.90 -9.05
CA TYR A 100 -4.28 3.33 -8.83
C TYR A 100 -5.25 2.29 -9.35
N VAL A 101 -6.18 1.89 -8.49
CA VAL A 101 -7.21 0.89 -8.78
C VAL A 101 -8.56 1.51 -8.49
N ASN A 102 -9.42 1.61 -9.52
CA ASN A 102 -10.74 2.24 -9.34
C ASN A 102 -11.65 1.40 -8.46
N ARG A 103 -11.71 0.10 -8.72
CA ARG A 103 -12.52 -0.85 -7.93
C ARG A 103 -11.70 -2.10 -7.70
N LEU A 104 -11.83 -2.68 -6.52
CA LEU A 104 -11.11 -3.90 -6.20
C LEU A 104 -11.47 -5.05 -7.14
N ALA A 105 -12.72 -5.08 -7.64
CA ALA A 105 -13.16 -6.06 -8.63
C ALA A 105 -12.42 -5.98 -9.98
N ASP A 106 -11.75 -4.86 -10.26
CA ASP A 106 -11.00 -4.68 -11.52
C ASP A 106 -9.67 -5.43 -11.52
N VAL A 107 -9.19 -5.90 -10.37
CA VAL A 107 -7.88 -6.52 -10.24
C VAL A 107 -7.96 -7.92 -9.63
N ASP A 108 -6.90 -8.69 -9.88
CA ASP A 108 -6.71 -10.00 -9.25
C ASP A 108 -6.10 -9.79 -7.87
N GLU A 109 -6.81 -10.17 -6.80
CA GLU A 109 -6.36 -9.94 -5.43
C GLU A 109 -5.07 -10.71 -5.10
N ALA A 110 -4.89 -11.91 -5.66
CA ALA A 110 -3.68 -12.69 -5.44
C ALA A 110 -2.46 -12.01 -6.08
N VAL A 111 -2.65 -11.42 -7.26
CA VAL A 111 -1.60 -10.65 -7.95
C VAL A 111 -1.32 -9.34 -7.22
N LEU A 112 -2.34 -8.71 -6.66
CA LEU A 112 -2.17 -7.52 -5.82
C LEU A 112 -1.31 -7.85 -4.59
N ALA A 113 -1.58 -8.97 -3.92
CA ALA A 113 -0.78 -9.44 -2.78
C ALA A 113 0.69 -9.68 -3.20
N GLU A 114 0.89 -10.25 -4.38
CA GLU A 114 2.23 -10.47 -4.95
C GLU A 114 2.95 -9.14 -5.19
N LEU A 115 2.25 -8.14 -5.70
CA LEU A 115 2.79 -6.79 -5.90
C LEU A 115 3.24 -6.17 -4.58
N ILE A 116 2.41 -6.25 -3.57
CA ILE A 116 2.69 -5.70 -2.24
C ILE A 116 3.94 -6.36 -1.65
N ALA A 117 4.01 -7.68 -1.69
CA ALA A 117 5.15 -8.44 -1.17
C ALA A 117 6.43 -8.13 -1.96
N ALA A 118 6.35 -8.04 -3.29
CA ALA A 118 7.49 -7.71 -4.14
C ALA A 118 8.00 -6.29 -3.87
N GLY A 119 7.10 -5.34 -3.67
CA GLY A 119 7.47 -3.96 -3.35
C GLY A 119 8.20 -3.86 -2.01
N VAL A 120 7.71 -4.55 -0.99
CA VAL A 120 8.38 -4.58 0.33
C VAL A 120 9.75 -5.24 0.22
N ALA A 121 9.87 -6.35 -0.51
CA ALA A 121 11.16 -7.02 -0.70
C ALA A 121 12.17 -6.13 -1.42
N ASP A 122 11.72 -5.40 -2.44
CA ASP A 122 12.57 -4.46 -3.18
C ASP A 122 13.03 -3.31 -2.28
N LEU A 123 12.14 -2.77 -1.46
CA LEU A 123 12.47 -1.73 -0.49
C LEU A 123 13.48 -2.24 0.54
N ASP A 124 13.24 -3.43 1.10
CA ASP A 124 14.09 -4.03 2.12
C ASP A 124 15.53 -4.25 1.62
N ALA A 125 15.70 -4.45 0.32
CA ALA A 125 17.02 -4.56 -0.29
C ALA A 125 17.78 -3.23 -0.30
N HIS A 126 17.09 -2.09 -0.18
CA HIS A 126 17.68 -0.76 -0.16
C HIS A 126 17.78 -0.19 1.26
N TRP A 127 16.70 -0.28 2.03
CA TRP A 127 16.64 0.14 3.42
C TRP A 127 15.87 -0.92 4.21
N PRO A 128 16.45 -1.45 5.32
CA PRO A 128 15.78 -2.50 6.08
C PRO A 128 14.36 -2.09 6.52
N VAL A 129 13.42 -3.00 6.31
CA VAL A 129 12.03 -2.82 6.71
C VAL A 129 11.79 -3.51 8.05
N ARG A 130 11.04 -2.86 8.92
CA ARG A 130 10.70 -3.34 10.25
C ARG A 130 9.24 -3.11 10.58
N PRO A 131 8.69 -3.78 11.59
CA PRO A 131 7.35 -3.44 12.09
C PRO A 131 7.30 -1.98 12.56
N ALA A 132 6.15 -1.37 12.39
CA ALA A 132 5.97 0.03 12.81
C ALA A 132 5.45 0.14 14.24
#